data_335028c044fef9d4c890de2e38b19186
#
_entry.id   335028c044fef9d4c890de2e38b19186
#
_cell.length_a   1.000
_cell.length_b   1.000
_cell.length_c   1.000
_cell.angle_alpha   90.00
_cell.angle_beta   90.00
_cell.angle_gamma   90.00
#
_symmetry.space_group_name_H-M   'P 1'
#
loop_
_entity.id
_entity.type
_entity.pdbx_description
1 polymer ?
#
loop_
_entity_poly.entity_id
_entity_poly.type
_entity_poly.pdbx_seq_one_letter_code
_entity_poly.pdbx_strand_id
1 'polypeptide(L)'
;MCLTMTTAMAQNNAKPAKVYYTTEITPESLVSIFKALGVKPKGKVAVKISTGESEQSNHLRPELIGKLVKNVKGTIVECNTAYGGNRSNTADHRRAIEQRGYGEIATVDIMDEEGSMKLPMQDTTYFADNLVGSHLADYDFMVNLAHFKGHAMGGFGGVLKNQSIGVASAD
;
A
#
# COMPACT_ATOMS: atom_id res chain seq x y z
N MET A 1 5.98 -1.51 -44.47
CA MET A 1 5.28 -0.30 -44.04
C MET A 1 5.57 -0.13 -42.56
N CYS A 2 6.53 0.70 -42.19
CA CYS A 2 7.01 0.86 -40.82
C CYS A 2 6.15 1.93 -40.13
N LEU A 3 5.36 1.54 -39.12
CA LEU A 3 4.58 2.46 -38.32
C LEU A 3 5.51 3.11 -37.30
N THR A 4 5.95 4.34 -37.54
CA THR A 4 6.59 5.16 -36.52
C THR A 4 5.54 5.67 -35.54
N MET A 5 5.50 5.10 -34.34
CA MET A 5 4.78 5.71 -33.21
C MET A 5 5.55 6.95 -32.76
N THR A 6 5.05 8.11 -33.10
CA THR A 6 5.47 9.38 -32.49
C THR A 6 4.84 9.46 -31.09
N THR A 7 5.61 9.16 -30.07
CA THR A 7 5.25 9.51 -28.69
C THR A 7 5.32 11.03 -28.57
N ALA A 8 4.16 11.66 -28.43
CA ALA A 8 4.07 13.07 -28.03
C ALA A 8 4.60 13.18 -26.59
N MET A 9 5.86 13.53 -26.43
CA MET A 9 6.44 13.92 -25.16
C MET A 9 5.87 15.30 -24.82
N ALA A 10 4.95 15.37 -23.89
CA ALA A 10 4.62 16.62 -23.23
C ALA A 10 5.90 17.15 -22.58
N GLN A 11 6.49 18.18 -23.13
CA GLN A 11 7.60 18.90 -22.51
C GLN A 11 7.06 19.68 -21.32
N ASN A 12 6.88 18.97 -20.19
CA ASN A 12 6.76 19.62 -18.91
C ASN A 12 8.18 19.99 -18.46
N ASN A 13 8.41 21.27 -18.18
CA ASN A 13 9.63 21.80 -17.53
C ASN A 13 9.77 21.31 -16.07
N ALA A 14 9.12 20.23 -15.70
CA ALA A 14 9.23 19.62 -14.39
C ALA A 14 10.59 18.95 -14.24
N LYS A 15 11.29 19.25 -13.16
CA LYS A 15 12.54 18.55 -12.83
C LYS A 15 12.27 17.04 -12.76
N PRO A 16 13.16 16.19 -13.31
CA PRO A 16 13.00 14.75 -13.23
C PRO A 16 12.82 14.28 -11.80
N ALA A 17 11.85 13.40 -11.57
CA ALA A 17 11.65 12.77 -10.28
C ALA A 17 12.86 11.89 -9.92
N LYS A 18 13.34 12.00 -8.69
CA LYS A 18 14.43 11.14 -8.20
C LYS A 18 13.86 9.83 -7.73
N VAL A 19 14.45 8.73 -8.20
CA VAL A 19 14.17 7.38 -7.75
C VAL A 19 15.42 6.84 -7.07
N TYR A 20 15.25 6.29 -5.87
CA TYR A 20 16.32 5.63 -5.13
C TYR A 20 16.08 4.12 -5.17
N TYR A 21 17.14 3.35 -5.35
CA TYR A 21 17.09 1.90 -5.35
C TYR A 21 18.31 1.29 -4.64
N THR A 22 18.19 0.06 -4.22
CA THR A 22 19.28 -0.77 -3.69
C THR A 22 19.11 -2.19 -4.19
N THR A 23 20.21 -2.90 -4.35
CA THR A 23 20.24 -4.35 -4.61
C THR A 23 20.25 -5.17 -3.31
N GLU A 24 20.48 -4.53 -2.18
CA GLU A 24 20.46 -5.17 -0.87
C GLU A 24 19.02 -5.20 -0.32
N ILE A 25 18.54 -6.39 0.01
CA ILE A 25 17.22 -6.60 0.59
C ILE A 25 17.39 -6.92 2.08
N THR A 26 17.61 -5.86 2.87
CA THR A 26 17.80 -5.94 4.33
C THR A 26 16.94 -4.89 5.04
N PRO A 27 16.61 -5.08 6.33
CA PRO A 27 15.90 -4.05 7.12
C PRO A 27 16.67 -2.72 7.15
N GLU A 28 17.99 -2.77 7.14
CA GLU A 28 18.87 -1.60 7.16
C GLU A 28 18.80 -0.82 5.85
N SER A 29 18.85 -1.52 4.72
CA SER A 29 18.79 -0.91 3.39
C SER A 29 17.41 -0.28 3.14
N LEU A 30 16.33 -0.91 3.61
CA LEU A 30 14.98 -0.35 3.53
C LEU A 30 14.86 0.98 4.31
N VAL A 31 15.40 1.04 5.52
CA VAL A 31 15.47 2.29 6.30
C VAL A 31 16.34 3.33 5.61
N SER A 32 17.46 2.92 5.01
CA SER A 32 18.37 3.83 4.31
C SER A 32 17.71 4.45 3.07
N ILE A 33 17.00 3.67 2.27
CA ILE A 33 16.22 4.17 1.13
C ILE A 33 15.15 5.16 1.60
N PHE A 34 14.40 4.82 2.64
CA PHE A 34 13.39 5.73 3.18
C PHE A 34 14.00 7.07 3.61
N LYS A 35 15.14 7.05 4.30
CA LYS A 35 15.87 8.26 4.68
C LYS A 35 16.35 9.07 3.47
N ALA A 36 16.78 8.41 2.39
CA ALA A 36 17.23 9.06 1.17
C ALA A 36 16.12 9.88 0.47
N LEU A 37 14.84 9.55 0.70
CA LEU A 37 13.71 10.36 0.24
C LEU A 37 13.68 11.75 0.86
N GLY A 38 14.34 11.97 2.01
CA GLY A 38 14.35 13.24 2.73
C GLY A 38 13.01 13.64 3.34
N VAL A 39 12.05 12.73 3.35
CA VAL A 39 10.69 12.97 3.88
C VAL A 39 10.66 12.65 5.36
N LYS A 40 9.99 13.48 6.13
CA LYS A 40 9.78 13.28 7.57
C LYS A 40 8.30 13.06 7.83
N PRO A 41 7.90 11.84 8.24
CA PRO A 41 6.52 11.58 8.65
C PRO A 41 6.10 12.51 9.80
N LYS A 42 4.84 12.94 9.78
CA LYS A 42 4.24 13.79 10.82
C LYS A 42 2.92 13.20 11.25
N GLY A 43 2.53 13.46 12.50
CA GLY A 43 1.26 12.99 13.04
C GLY A 43 1.16 11.47 13.16
N LYS A 44 -0.04 10.94 13.02
CA LYS A 44 -0.32 9.49 13.02
C LYS A 44 0.06 8.88 11.66
N VAL A 45 0.98 7.94 11.67
CA VAL A 45 1.57 7.37 10.46
C VAL A 45 0.96 6.02 10.12
N ALA A 46 0.34 5.91 8.95
CA ALA A 46 -0.05 4.64 8.35
C ALA A 46 1.12 4.03 7.57
N VAL A 47 1.37 2.74 7.73
CA VAL A 47 2.25 1.95 6.87
C VAL A 47 1.39 0.97 6.09
N LYS A 48 1.06 1.33 4.86
CA LYS A 48 0.20 0.50 3.99
C LYS A 48 0.99 -0.61 3.35
N ILE A 49 0.57 -1.83 3.63
CA ILE A 49 1.14 -3.06 3.05
C ILE A 49 0.04 -3.87 2.35
N SER A 50 0.40 -5.03 1.83
CA SER A 50 -0.52 -6.14 1.55
C SER A 50 -0.03 -7.36 2.31
N THR A 51 -0.85 -7.88 3.22
CA THR A 51 -0.54 -9.02 4.06
C THR A 51 -0.48 -10.35 3.29
N GLY A 52 -0.91 -10.36 2.02
CA GLY A 52 -0.90 -11.54 1.14
C GLY A 52 -2.17 -12.39 1.24
N GLU A 53 -2.42 -13.18 0.19
CA GLU A 53 -3.68 -13.94 0.04
C GLU A 53 -3.65 -15.29 0.78
N SER A 54 -2.50 -15.94 0.87
CA SER A 54 -2.32 -17.22 1.55
C SER A 54 -1.00 -17.23 2.31
N GLU A 55 -0.77 -18.26 3.12
CA GLU A 55 0.50 -18.46 3.82
C GLU A 55 1.69 -18.59 2.87
N GLN A 56 1.46 -19.17 1.69
CA GLN A 56 2.50 -19.34 0.67
C GLN A 56 2.62 -18.13 -0.27
N SER A 57 1.78 -17.12 -0.13
CA SER A 57 1.87 -15.92 -0.98
C SER A 57 3.15 -15.14 -0.69
N ASN A 58 3.77 -14.62 -1.74
CA ASN A 58 4.86 -13.69 -1.59
C ASN A 58 4.31 -12.35 -1.05
N HIS A 59 4.66 -12.01 0.17
CA HIS A 59 4.32 -10.77 0.84
C HIS A 59 5.57 -10.17 1.49
N LEU A 60 5.52 -8.90 1.86
CA LEU A 60 6.61 -8.26 2.59
C LEU A 60 6.69 -8.88 3.99
N ARG A 61 7.80 -9.52 4.30
CA ARG A 61 7.99 -10.22 5.57
C ARG A 61 8.14 -9.24 6.72
N PRO A 62 7.53 -9.52 7.90
CA PRO A 62 7.67 -8.67 9.09
C PRO A 62 9.13 -8.37 9.46
N GLU A 63 10.02 -9.37 9.33
CA GLU A 63 11.45 -9.21 9.63
C GLU A 63 12.11 -8.15 8.75
N LEU A 64 11.70 -8.04 7.49
CA LEU A 64 12.22 -7.04 6.57
C LEU A 64 11.73 -5.63 6.89
N ILE A 65 10.42 -5.48 7.15
CA ILE A 65 9.78 -4.16 7.27
C ILE A 65 9.77 -3.61 8.69
N GLY A 66 9.88 -4.47 9.70
CA GLY A 66 9.68 -4.11 11.12
C GLY A 66 10.57 -2.97 11.59
N LYS A 67 11.82 -2.91 11.11
CA LYS A 67 12.75 -1.82 11.46
C LYS A 67 12.29 -0.47 10.91
N LEU A 68 11.76 -0.43 9.68
CA LEU A 68 11.20 0.78 9.10
C LEU A 68 9.92 1.19 9.82
N VAL A 69 9.00 0.27 10.06
CA VAL A 69 7.73 0.53 10.77
C VAL A 69 8.00 1.15 12.13
N LYS A 70 8.93 0.59 12.90
CA LYS A 70 9.36 1.14 14.20
C LYS A 70 10.02 2.52 14.06
N ASN A 71 10.85 2.71 13.02
CA ASN A 71 11.56 3.98 12.78
C ASN A 71 10.58 5.14 12.52
N VAL A 72 9.50 4.89 11.78
CA VAL A 72 8.47 5.89 11.48
C VAL A 72 7.36 5.94 12.54
N LYS A 73 7.42 5.09 13.56
CA LYS A 73 6.37 4.91 14.60
C LYS A 73 5.00 4.67 13.97
N GLY A 74 4.97 3.84 12.94
CA GLY A 74 3.78 3.63 12.11
C GLY A 74 2.87 2.52 12.64
N THR A 75 1.58 2.66 12.36
CA THR A 75 0.60 1.58 12.42
C THR A 75 0.53 0.91 11.05
N ILE A 76 0.60 -0.41 10.99
CA ILE A 76 0.37 -1.14 9.74
C ILE A 76 -1.11 -1.04 9.40
N VAL A 77 -1.44 -0.72 8.15
CA VAL A 77 -2.83 -0.57 7.72
C VAL A 77 -3.15 -1.44 6.51
N GLU A 78 -4.35 -2.00 6.52
CA GLU A 78 -4.96 -2.81 5.45
C GLU A 78 -6.46 -2.51 5.34
N CYS A 79 -7.10 -3.02 4.27
CA CYS A 79 -8.55 -3.19 4.20
C CYS A 79 -8.88 -4.65 3.86
N ASN A 80 -10.09 -5.07 4.15
CA ASN A 80 -10.62 -6.34 3.70
C ASN A 80 -10.68 -6.37 2.16
N THR A 81 -10.86 -7.55 1.59
CA THR A 81 -11.00 -7.70 0.15
C THR A 81 -12.44 -8.03 -0.22
N ALA A 82 -12.95 -7.40 -1.27
CA ALA A 82 -14.29 -7.67 -1.81
C ALA A 82 -14.42 -9.05 -2.50
N TYR A 83 -13.32 -9.76 -2.66
CA TYR A 83 -13.29 -11.13 -3.21
C TYR A 83 -12.97 -12.15 -2.12
N GLY A 84 -13.38 -13.41 -2.35
CA GLY A 84 -13.17 -14.50 -1.39
C GLY A 84 -11.71 -14.77 -1.06
N GLY A 85 -11.47 -15.27 0.14
CA GLY A 85 -10.16 -15.58 0.68
C GLY A 85 -10.07 -15.24 2.16
N ASN A 86 -8.89 -15.41 2.74
CA ASN A 86 -8.66 -15.18 4.17
C ASN A 86 -8.61 -13.69 4.59
N ARG A 87 -8.89 -12.79 3.66
CA ARG A 87 -9.01 -11.35 3.92
C ARG A 87 -10.39 -10.79 3.54
N SER A 88 -11.35 -11.66 3.24
CA SER A 88 -12.69 -11.24 2.82
C SER A 88 -13.59 -10.77 3.98
N ASN A 89 -13.16 -10.97 5.20
CA ASN A 89 -13.81 -10.45 6.40
C ASN A 89 -12.77 -10.18 7.49
N THR A 90 -13.11 -9.31 8.42
CA THR A 90 -12.21 -8.85 9.47
C THR A 90 -11.68 -9.96 10.36
N ALA A 91 -12.51 -10.95 10.74
CA ALA A 91 -12.10 -12.02 11.63
C ALA A 91 -11.02 -12.93 11.01
N ASP A 92 -11.21 -13.31 9.75
CA ASP A 92 -10.24 -14.13 9.02
C ASP A 92 -8.99 -13.32 8.68
N HIS A 93 -9.15 -12.05 8.33
CA HIS A 93 -8.04 -11.15 8.05
C HIS A 93 -7.15 -10.94 9.28
N ARG A 94 -7.73 -10.70 10.46
CA ARG A 94 -6.98 -10.60 11.72
C ARG A 94 -6.23 -11.88 12.03
N ARG A 95 -6.84 -13.03 11.81
CA ARG A 95 -6.19 -14.34 11.97
C ARG A 95 -5.00 -14.50 11.03
N ALA A 96 -5.14 -14.09 9.77
CA ALA A 96 -4.06 -14.11 8.80
C ALA A 96 -2.90 -13.15 9.16
N ILE A 97 -3.22 -11.96 9.70
CA ILE A 97 -2.24 -10.99 10.20
C ILE A 97 -1.43 -11.59 11.36
N GLU A 98 -2.12 -12.23 12.31
CA GLU A 98 -1.51 -12.85 13.48
C GLU A 98 -0.59 -14.02 13.09
N GLN A 99 -1.08 -14.95 12.25
CA GLN A 99 -0.31 -16.09 11.74
C GLN A 99 0.96 -15.67 11.02
N ARG A 100 0.98 -14.48 10.39
CA ARG A 100 2.14 -13.95 9.68
C ARG A 100 3.06 -13.08 10.53
N GLY A 101 2.75 -12.88 11.80
CA GLY A 101 3.60 -12.18 12.75
C GLY A 101 3.59 -10.64 12.60
N TYR A 102 2.67 -10.05 11.84
CA TYR A 102 2.63 -8.58 11.72
C TYR A 102 2.32 -7.88 13.03
N GLY A 103 1.48 -8.49 13.89
CA GLY A 103 1.17 -7.97 15.22
C GLY A 103 2.38 -7.90 16.16
N GLU A 104 3.44 -8.66 15.89
CA GLU A 104 4.68 -8.66 16.70
C GLU A 104 5.56 -7.42 16.43
N ILE A 105 5.41 -6.81 15.26
CA ILE A 105 6.25 -5.68 14.86
C ILE A 105 5.58 -4.33 15.07
N ALA A 106 4.23 -4.25 15.00
CA ALA A 106 3.44 -3.04 15.20
C ALA A 106 1.96 -3.35 15.41
N THR A 107 1.19 -2.37 15.85
CA THR A 107 -0.27 -2.40 15.76
C THR A 107 -0.69 -2.54 14.30
N VAL A 108 -1.72 -3.36 14.04
CA VAL A 108 -2.32 -3.53 12.71
C VAL A 108 -3.78 -3.09 12.77
N ASP A 109 -4.15 -2.20 11.86
CA ASP A 109 -5.48 -1.63 11.70
C ASP A 109 -6.09 -2.09 10.37
N ILE A 110 -7.27 -2.70 10.42
CA ILE A 110 -8.08 -3.01 9.25
C ILE A 110 -9.05 -1.84 9.08
N MET A 111 -8.68 -0.90 8.22
CA MET A 111 -9.30 0.42 8.13
C MET A 111 -10.79 0.43 7.80
N ASP A 112 -11.32 -0.65 7.24
CA ASP A 112 -12.73 -0.82 6.89
C ASP A 112 -13.52 -1.73 7.86
N GLU A 113 -12.94 -2.08 9.00
CA GLU A 113 -13.64 -2.94 9.98
C GLU A 113 -14.84 -2.28 10.64
N GLU A 114 -14.86 -0.96 10.73
CA GLU A 114 -15.97 -0.17 11.26
C GLU A 114 -16.79 0.53 10.16
N GLY A 115 -16.56 0.14 8.89
CA GLY A 115 -17.29 0.64 7.73
C GLY A 115 -16.43 1.49 6.80
N SER A 116 -17.10 2.21 5.90
CA SER A 116 -16.46 2.96 4.81
C SER A 116 -16.76 4.46 4.88
N MET A 117 -15.89 5.23 4.25
CA MET A 117 -16.10 6.65 3.99
C MET A 117 -15.97 6.95 2.50
N LYS A 118 -16.64 8.02 2.05
CA LYS A 118 -16.58 8.49 0.67
C LYS A 118 -15.45 9.47 0.48
N LEU A 119 -14.63 9.25 -0.53
CA LEU A 119 -13.68 10.26 -1.01
C LEU A 119 -14.22 10.92 -2.29
N PRO A 120 -14.07 12.24 -2.44
CA PRO A 120 -14.49 12.94 -3.66
C PRO A 120 -13.63 12.49 -4.84
N MET A 121 -14.28 12.29 -5.99
CA MET A 121 -13.63 11.95 -7.25
C MET A 121 -13.63 13.14 -8.20
N GLN A 122 -12.53 13.34 -8.93
CA GLN A 122 -12.48 14.36 -10.00
C GLN A 122 -13.14 13.85 -11.28
N ASP A 123 -12.97 12.57 -11.59
CA ASP A 123 -13.61 11.92 -12.74
C ASP A 123 -14.68 10.95 -12.23
N THR A 124 -15.94 11.29 -12.52
CA THR A 124 -17.12 10.51 -12.12
C THR A 124 -17.71 9.72 -13.28
N THR A 125 -16.96 9.53 -14.37
CA THR A 125 -17.45 8.85 -15.58
C THR A 125 -17.92 7.43 -15.27
N TYR A 126 -17.22 6.72 -14.41
CA TYR A 126 -17.52 5.32 -14.09
C TYR A 126 -18.08 5.11 -12.69
N PHE A 127 -17.69 5.96 -11.73
CA PHE A 127 -18.09 5.83 -10.32
C PHE A 127 -18.44 7.20 -9.75
N ALA A 128 -19.55 7.27 -9.02
CA ALA A 128 -19.96 8.49 -8.34
C ALA A 128 -19.09 8.79 -7.11
N ASP A 129 -18.71 7.73 -6.38
CA ASP A 129 -17.95 7.80 -5.13
C ASP A 129 -16.80 6.80 -5.13
N ASN A 130 -15.73 7.11 -4.42
CA ASN A 130 -14.68 6.18 -4.07
C ASN A 130 -14.84 5.83 -2.57
N LEU A 131 -15.23 4.59 -2.29
CA LEU A 131 -15.39 4.10 -0.92
C LEU A 131 -14.06 3.55 -0.41
N VAL A 132 -13.60 4.09 0.71
CA VAL A 132 -12.37 3.65 1.40
C VAL A 132 -12.67 3.30 2.84
N GLY A 133 -11.79 2.55 3.50
CA GLY A 133 -11.95 2.25 4.92
C GLY A 133 -12.06 3.53 5.75
N SER A 134 -13.03 3.56 6.70
CA SER A 134 -13.33 4.75 7.48
C SER A 134 -12.15 5.26 8.31
N HIS A 135 -11.30 4.36 8.81
CA HIS A 135 -10.11 4.72 9.60
C HIS A 135 -9.00 5.41 8.77
N LEU A 136 -9.11 5.47 7.43
CA LEU A 136 -8.15 6.22 6.62
C LEU A 136 -8.05 7.69 7.04
N ALA A 137 -9.16 8.27 7.52
CA ALA A 137 -9.23 9.64 8.02
C ALA A 137 -8.42 9.89 9.30
N ASP A 138 -8.05 8.84 10.02
CA ASP A 138 -7.31 8.92 11.27
C ASP A 138 -5.80 9.16 11.09
N TYR A 139 -5.32 9.06 9.87
CA TYR A 139 -3.90 9.13 9.56
C TYR A 139 -3.51 10.41 8.86
N ASP A 140 -2.41 11.02 9.33
CA ASP A 140 -1.86 12.26 8.78
C ASP A 140 -0.81 12.01 7.69
N PHE A 141 -0.25 10.80 7.66
CA PHE A 141 0.83 10.46 6.74
C PHE A 141 0.80 8.96 6.38
N MET A 142 1.02 8.64 5.12
CA MET A 142 1.09 7.25 4.66
C MET A 142 2.46 6.91 4.07
N VAL A 143 3.06 5.85 4.58
CA VAL A 143 4.19 5.15 3.97
C VAL A 143 3.66 3.93 3.25
N ASN A 144 3.75 3.92 1.93
CA ASN A 144 3.27 2.80 1.13
C ASN A 144 4.41 1.82 0.84
N LEU A 145 4.35 0.65 1.47
CA LEU A 145 5.29 -0.46 1.24
C LEU A 145 4.62 -1.53 0.37
N ALA A 146 4.87 -1.46 -0.92
CA ALA A 146 4.28 -2.39 -1.87
C ALA A 146 5.28 -3.46 -2.32
N HIS A 147 4.85 -4.72 -2.23
CA HIS A 147 5.49 -5.81 -2.96
C HIS A 147 5.00 -5.76 -4.41
N PHE A 148 5.84 -5.32 -5.35
CA PHE A 148 5.46 -5.25 -6.75
C PHE A 148 5.49 -6.63 -7.43
N LYS A 149 4.55 -6.85 -8.34
CA LYS A 149 4.39 -8.13 -9.05
C LYS A 149 3.55 -7.96 -10.31
N GLY A 150 3.55 -8.96 -11.18
CA GLY A 150 2.55 -9.10 -12.23
C GLY A 150 1.14 -9.20 -11.64
N HIS A 151 0.13 -8.70 -12.35
CA HIS A 151 -1.26 -8.76 -11.93
C HIS A 151 -2.15 -9.14 -13.12
N ALA A 152 -3.00 -10.18 -12.95
CA ALA A 152 -3.79 -10.74 -14.03
C ALA A 152 -4.71 -9.73 -14.73
N MET A 153 -5.37 -8.86 -13.95
CA MET A 153 -6.30 -7.86 -14.49
C MET A 153 -5.64 -6.51 -14.78
N GLY A 154 -4.69 -6.07 -13.96
CA GLY A 154 -4.06 -4.74 -14.06
C GLY A 154 -2.67 -4.75 -14.72
N GLY A 155 -2.18 -5.89 -15.18
CA GLY A 155 -0.82 -6.07 -15.73
C GLY A 155 0.27 -5.94 -14.67
N PHE A 156 0.25 -4.85 -13.89
CA PHE A 156 1.22 -4.54 -12.84
C PHE A 156 0.54 -4.17 -11.51
N GLY A 157 0.99 -4.77 -10.44
CA GLY A 157 0.57 -4.47 -9.07
C GLY A 157 1.75 -3.90 -8.27
N GLY A 158 1.70 -2.62 -7.96
CA GLY A 158 2.73 -1.91 -7.18
C GLY A 158 2.11 -0.88 -6.25
N VAL A 159 2.83 0.22 -6.02
CA VAL A 159 2.43 1.27 -5.07
C VAL A 159 1.06 1.87 -5.41
N LEU A 160 0.81 2.19 -6.69
CA LEU A 160 -0.49 2.76 -7.10
C LEU A 160 -1.65 1.82 -6.77
N LYS A 161 -1.53 0.52 -7.13
CA LYS A 161 -2.56 -0.47 -6.79
C LYS A 161 -2.73 -0.65 -5.28
N ASN A 162 -1.62 -0.70 -4.53
CA ASN A 162 -1.66 -0.86 -3.08
C ASN A 162 -2.33 0.34 -2.38
N GLN A 163 -2.18 1.54 -2.94
CA GLN A 163 -2.79 2.75 -2.40
C GLN A 163 -4.23 2.99 -2.89
N SER A 164 -4.58 2.57 -4.10
CA SER A 164 -5.95 2.72 -4.62
C SER A 164 -6.85 1.58 -4.16
N ILE A 165 -6.69 0.40 -4.76
CA ILE A 165 -7.52 -0.77 -4.44
C ILE A 165 -7.29 -1.28 -3.01
N GLY A 166 -6.06 -1.14 -2.49
CA GLY A 166 -5.71 -1.65 -1.17
C GLY A 166 -6.16 -0.78 0.01
N VAL A 167 -6.74 0.40 -0.23
CA VAL A 167 -7.42 1.22 0.80
C VAL A 167 -8.93 1.31 0.53
N ALA A 168 -9.41 0.77 -0.60
CA ALA A 168 -10.83 0.64 -0.87
C ALA A 168 -11.47 -0.27 0.17
N SER A 169 -12.68 0.09 0.61
CA SER A 169 -13.50 -0.77 1.47
C SER A 169 -13.97 -1.99 0.71
N ALA A 170 -14.22 -3.08 1.43
CA ALA A 170 -14.85 -4.28 0.90
C ALA A 170 -16.37 -4.13 0.71
N ASP A 171 -16.98 -3.05 1.23
CA ASP A 171 -18.42 -2.73 1.15
C ASP A 171 -18.87 -2.42 -0.29
#